data_aab6411753425406b0527d0c95da69a6
#
_entry.id   aab6411753425406b0527d0c95da69a6
#
_cell.length_a   1.000
_cell.length_b   1.000
_cell.length_c   1.000
_cell.angle_alpha   90.00
_cell.angle_beta   90.00
_cell.angle_gamma   90.00
#
_symmetry.space_group_name_H-M   'P 1'
#
loop_
_entity.id
_entity.type
_entity.pdbx_description
1 polymer ?
#
loop_
_entity_poly.entity_id
_entity_poly.type
_entity_poly.pdbx_seq_one_letter_code
_entity_poly.pdbx_strand_id
1 'polypeptide(L)'
;AAANHGNQVIMTPIGYMYMNMYQGAMESDRLAYGWNIPLSQVYGYDPYPAQILPEKRHLIWGVQANMWTEYAYGPEDVEYQLFPRTLALAELAWSLPANKDFGRFTRSLENQHVRLDLHGINYHIPMPEGVACSDVRFLDSVTLRLTNTRDYPMVYTLDGSAPTASSEVLNGPLTLDEECVVRVATLLPTGRLSPERRFTVSRTQLAPSADVETEPGIVRTLACGDFRRLRDLGAAQWGAPEVLPDFAFPFEGEQAGGAAIFTGYIDIPESGVYVFGTDADRLEIDSEEVVNNDGKLAMHQLGRGTRALEKGRHAFRMTFLNYPDGGRPRAWDRLGFVYKLQSDKEFVWAAPESMSH
;
A
#
# COMPACT_ATOMS: atom_id res chain seq x y z
N ALA A 1 -11.85 9.81 29.46
CA ALA A 1 -13.18 9.88 30.13
C ALA A 1 -13.27 8.84 31.25
N ALA A 2 -13.17 7.50 31.00
CA ALA A 2 -13.44 6.44 31.98
C ALA A 2 -12.62 6.56 33.30
N ALA A 3 -11.29 6.77 33.19
CA ALA A 3 -10.43 6.94 34.37
C ALA A 3 -10.82 8.17 35.20
N ASN A 4 -11.18 9.29 34.57
CA ASN A 4 -11.62 10.49 35.29
C ASN A 4 -12.94 10.27 36.04
N HIS A 5 -13.75 9.32 35.61
CA HIS A 5 -14.96 8.86 36.31
C HIS A 5 -14.69 7.80 37.39
N GLY A 6 -13.44 7.44 37.64
CA GLY A 6 -13.06 6.50 38.70
C GLY A 6 -12.96 5.04 38.26
N ASN A 7 -13.06 4.73 36.96
CA ASN A 7 -12.96 3.37 36.48
C ASN A 7 -11.49 2.98 36.21
N GLN A 8 -11.17 1.72 36.47
CA GLN A 8 -9.92 1.11 36.04
C GLN A 8 -9.93 0.92 34.50
N VAL A 9 -8.79 1.18 33.85
CA VAL A 9 -8.68 1.20 32.38
C VAL A 9 -7.44 0.45 31.94
N ILE A 10 -7.59 -0.40 30.94
CA ILE A 10 -6.50 -0.94 30.12
C ILE A 10 -6.55 -0.20 28.79
N MET A 11 -5.41 0.37 28.38
CA MET A 11 -5.31 1.17 27.15
C MET A 11 -5.05 0.28 25.94
N THR A 12 -5.94 0.35 24.94
CA THR A 12 -5.85 -0.44 23.71
C THR A 12 -6.30 0.34 22.48
N PRO A 13 -5.72 1.54 22.20
CA PRO A 13 -6.14 2.37 21.07
C PRO A 13 -5.79 1.72 19.74
N ILE A 14 -6.74 1.76 18.80
CA ILE A 14 -6.63 1.13 17.49
C ILE A 14 -5.37 1.59 16.73
N GLY A 15 -5.03 2.88 16.75
CA GLY A 15 -3.89 3.45 16.04
C GLY A 15 -2.50 3.08 16.59
N TYR A 16 -2.42 2.29 17.68
CA TYR A 16 -1.15 1.93 18.30
C TYR A 16 -1.07 0.44 18.66
N MET A 17 -2.19 -0.16 19.03
CA MET A 17 -2.22 -1.47 19.71
C MET A 17 -2.89 -2.57 18.87
N TYR A 18 -3.34 -2.27 17.65
CA TYR A 18 -3.91 -3.27 16.76
C TYR A 18 -2.81 -3.88 15.89
N MET A 19 -2.37 -5.07 16.28
CA MET A 19 -1.22 -5.75 15.66
C MET A 19 -1.57 -6.47 14.35
N ASN A 20 -2.83 -6.48 13.93
CA ASN A 20 -3.28 -6.94 12.62
C ASN A 20 -3.14 -5.87 11.51
N MET A 21 -2.60 -4.68 11.82
CA MET A 21 -2.27 -3.61 10.87
C MET A 21 -0.88 -3.82 10.25
N TYR A 22 -0.62 -3.18 9.10
CA TYR A 22 0.68 -3.20 8.44
C TYR A 22 1.81 -2.69 9.34
N GLN A 23 3.01 -3.23 9.18
CA GLN A 23 4.22 -2.77 9.89
C GLN A 23 5.13 -1.89 9.02
N GLY A 24 5.03 -2.03 7.71
CA GLY A 24 5.75 -1.28 6.68
C GLY A 24 4.81 -0.70 5.64
N ALA A 25 5.36 -0.28 4.51
CA ALA A 25 4.57 0.24 3.40
C ALA A 25 3.65 -0.85 2.84
N MET A 26 2.36 -0.53 2.68
CA MET A 26 1.32 -1.48 2.26
C MET A 26 1.62 -2.16 0.92
N GLU A 27 2.32 -1.47 0.00
CA GLU A 27 2.70 -2.02 -1.31
C GLU A 27 3.82 -3.06 -1.26
N SER A 28 4.55 -3.13 -0.15
CA SER A 28 5.67 -4.04 0.03
C SER A 28 5.44 -5.12 1.08
N ASP A 29 4.50 -4.90 2.00
CA ASP A 29 4.25 -5.79 3.12
C ASP A 29 3.19 -6.86 2.79
N ARG A 30 3.10 -7.91 3.62
CA ARG A 30 2.05 -8.93 3.53
C ARG A 30 0.67 -8.30 3.77
N LEU A 31 -0.36 -8.89 3.15
CA LEU A 31 -1.74 -8.41 3.34
C LEU A 31 -2.10 -8.35 4.83
N ALA A 32 -2.54 -7.17 5.26
CA ALA A 32 -2.96 -6.88 6.62
C ALA A 32 -4.19 -5.95 6.60
N TYR A 33 -4.74 -5.65 7.75
CA TYR A 33 -5.90 -4.77 7.87
C TYR A 33 -5.48 -3.31 8.03
N GLY A 34 -6.24 -2.40 7.45
CA GLY A 34 -6.16 -0.97 7.75
C GLY A 34 -4.92 -0.26 7.25
N TRP A 35 -4.33 0.54 8.11
CA TRP A 35 -3.20 1.41 7.83
C TRP A 35 -1.91 0.91 8.48
N ASN A 36 -0.82 1.65 8.30
CA ASN A 36 0.49 1.30 8.85
C ASN A 36 0.60 1.70 10.33
N ILE A 37 0.99 0.76 11.19
CA ILE A 37 1.38 0.97 12.58
C ILE A 37 2.82 0.45 12.76
N PRO A 38 3.84 1.27 12.45
CA PRO A 38 5.22 0.85 12.55
C PRO A 38 5.67 0.66 14.01
N LEU A 39 6.77 -0.06 14.19
CA LEU A 39 7.38 -0.33 15.49
C LEU A 39 7.60 0.94 16.34
N SER A 40 8.05 2.02 15.71
CA SER A 40 8.27 3.32 16.35
C SER A 40 6.99 3.93 16.94
N GLN A 41 5.86 3.73 16.25
CA GLN A 41 4.55 4.23 16.70
C GLN A 41 4.06 3.49 17.93
N VAL A 42 4.19 2.15 17.95
CA VAL A 42 3.87 1.36 19.15
C VAL A 42 4.75 1.78 20.33
N TYR A 43 6.07 1.88 20.11
CA TYR A 43 7.02 2.30 21.13
C TYR A 43 6.76 3.73 21.65
N GLY A 44 6.37 4.63 20.75
CA GLY A 44 6.12 6.05 21.04
C GLY A 44 4.83 6.31 21.83
N TYR A 45 3.94 5.32 21.94
CA TYR A 45 2.67 5.53 22.64
C TYR A 45 2.86 5.95 24.09
N ASP A 46 2.06 6.94 24.52
CA ASP A 46 1.93 7.33 25.94
C ASP A 46 0.56 6.87 26.48
N PRO A 47 0.52 5.94 27.46
CA PRO A 47 -0.73 5.48 28.05
C PRO A 47 -1.43 6.52 28.93
N TYR A 48 -0.80 7.68 29.18
CA TYR A 48 -1.35 8.77 29.98
C TYR A 48 -1.70 10.00 29.12
N PRO A 49 -2.81 9.94 28.33
CA PRO A 49 -3.23 11.09 27.52
C PRO A 49 -3.39 12.35 28.39
N ALA A 50 -3.12 13.51 27.81
CA ALA A 50 -3.14 14.80 28.52
C ALA A 50 -4.50 15.11 29.22
N GLN A 51 -5.58 14.49 28.75
CA GLN A 51 -6.93 14.65 29.32
C GLN A 51 -7.16 13.86 30.62
N ILE A 52 -6.22 12.97 31.03
CA ILE A 52 -6.33 12.24 32.29
C ILE A 52 -5.84 13.13 33.42
N LEU A 53 -6.72 13.31 34.44
CA LEU A 53 -6.36 14.05 35.64
C LEU A 53 -5.17 13.36 36.34
N PRO A 54 -4.15 14.12 36.79
CA PRO A 54 -2.95 13.53 37.40
C PRO A 54 -3.24 12.55 38.54
N GLU A 55 -4.20 12.87 39.42
CA GLU A 55 -4.65 12.03 40.53
C GLU A 55 -5.41 10.77 40.11
N LYS A 56 -5.81 10.67 38.82
CA LYS A 56 -6.51 9.52 38.25
C LYS A 56 -5.59 8.60 37.42
N ARG A 57 -4.33 8.95 37.25
CA ARG A 57 -3.36 8.15 36.47
C ARG A 57 -3.17 6.74 37.02
N HIS A 58 -3.30 6.55 38.35
CA HIS A 58 -3.22 5.22 38.98
C HIS A 58 -4.32 4.26 38.55
N LEU A 59 -5.38 4.76 37.92
CA LEU A 59 -6.47 3.95 37.35
C LEU A 59 -6.13 3.39 35.95
N ILE A 60 -5.06 3.85 35.33
CA ILE A 60 -4.51 3.21 34.11
C ILE A 60 -3.69 2.00 34.56
N TRP A 61 -4.25 0.82 34.42
CA TRP A 61 -3.62 -0.42 34.89
C TRP A 61 -2.61 -1.00 33.94
N GLY A 62 -2.66 -0.60 32.66
CA GLY A 62 -1.71 -1.08 31.67
C GLY A 62 -2.16 -0.83 30.25
N VAL A 63 -1.46 -1.51 29.35
CA VAL A 63 -1.67 -1.48 27.89
C VAL A 63 -1.93 -2.90 27.40
N GLN A 64 -2.69 -3.02 26.31
CA GLN A 64 -3.02 -4.30 25.68
C GLN A 64 -2.91 -4.15 24.18
N ALA A 65 -2.29 -5.15 23.53
CA ALA A 65 -2.36 -5.31 22.08
C ALA A 65 -3.51 -6.24 21.69
N ASN A 66 -4.09 -5.96 20.52
CA ASN A 66 -5.10 -6.81 19.89
C ASN A 66 -4.55 -7.37 18.61
N MET A 67 -4.75 -8.67 18.39
CA MET A 67 -4.46 -9.36 17.13
C MET A 67 -5.76 -9.97 16.62
N TRP A 68 -6.24 -9.43 15.51
CA TRP A 68 -7.39 -9.96 14.78
C TRP A 68 -6.90 -10.76 13.57
N THR A 69 -7.59 -11.79 13.20
CA THR A 69 -7.05 -12.82 12.29
C THR A 69 -7.70 -12.83 10.91
N GLU A 70 -8.29 -11.71 10.48
CA GLU A 70 -8.97 -11.59 9.17
C GLU A 70 -8.04 -11.98 8.01
N TYR A 71 -6.74 -11.72 8.14
CA TYR A 71 -5.71 -11.97 7.13
C TYR A 71 -4.58 -12.85 7.65
N ALA A 72 -4.79 -13.58 8.75
CA ALA A 72 -3.83 -14.55 9.27
C ALA A 72 -4.34 -15.97 8.99
N TYR A 73 -3.63 -16.70 8.15
CA TYR A 73 -3.99 -18.06 7.72
C TYR A 73 -3.32 -19.14 8.56
N GLY A 74 -2.27 -18.78 9.31
CA GLY A 74 -1.51 -19.69 10.15
C GLY A 74 -0.76 -18.97 11.27
N PRO A 75 -0.11 -19.74 12.18
CA PRO A 75 0.66 -19.18 13.29
C PRO A 75 1.79 -18.27 12.80
N GLU A 76 2.40 -18.57 11.66
CA GLU A 76 3.49 -17.77 11.08
C GLU A 76 3.03 -16.37 10.69
N ASP A 77 1.77 -16.20 10.28
CA ASP A 77 1.21 -14.89 9.96
C ASP A 77 0.95 -14.10 11.25
N VAL A 78 0.46 -14.77 12.31
CA VAL A 78 0.27 -14.16 13.62
C VAL A 78 1.61 -13.69 14.20
N GLU A 79 2.64 -14.52 14.16
CA GLU A 79 4.00 -14.18 14.59
C GLU A 79 4.57 -12.99 13.82
N TYR A 80 4.41 -13.00 12.50
CA TYR A 80 4.82 -11.90 11.63
C TYR A 80 4.12 -10.59 12.00
N GLN A 81 2.85 -10.63 12.29
CA GLN A 81 2.07 -9.46 12.69
C GLN A 81 2.44 -8.97 14.11
N LEU A 82 2.69 -9.87 15.04
CA LEU A 82 2.97 -9.53 16.43
C LEU A 82 4.40 -9.02 16.64
N PHE A 83 5.40 -9.69 16.08
CA PHE A 83 6.82 -9.38 16.34
C PHE A 83 7.43 -8.50 15.23
N PRO A 84 8.28 -7.51 15.61
CA PRO A 84 8.79 -7.21 16.96
C PRO A 84 7.92 -6.22 17.76
N ARG A 85 6.71 -5.81 17.31
CA ARG A 85 5.89 -4.79 17.98
C ARG A 85 5.50 -5.15 19.41
N THR A 86 5.31 -6.44 19.72
CA THR A 86 5.03 -6.90 21.09
C THR A 86 6.21 -6.70 22.02
N LEU A 87 7.45 -6.66 21.50
CA LEU A 87 8.62 -6.30 22.31
C LEU A 87 8.59 -4.80 22.66
N ALA A 88 8.14 -3.95 21.74
CA ALA A 88 7.92 -2.53 22.01
C ALA A 88 6.79 -2.32 23.03
N LEU A 89 5.71 -3.10 22.94
CA LEU A 89 4.64 -3.10 23.94
C LEU A 89 5.16 -3.51 25.33
N ALA A 90 6.00 -4.54 25.40
CA ALA A 90 6.61 -4.98 26.66
C ALA A 90 7.49 -3.89 27.29
N GLU A 91 8.36 -3.23 26.48
CA GLU A 91 9.16 -2.10 26.97
C GLU A 91 8.26 -0.96 27.48
N LEU A 92 7.20 -0.65 26.74
CA LEU A 92 6.22 0.36 27.12
C LEU A 92 5.52 0.05 28.44
N ALA A 93 5.17 -1.23 28.66
CA ALA A 93 4.43 -1.67 29.85
C ALA A 93 5.32 -1.75 31.12
N TRP A 94 6.61 -2.02 30.95
CA TRP A 94 7.52 -2.31 32.08
C TRP A 94 8.54 -1.20 32.36
N SER A 95 8.65 -0.19 31.46
CA SER A 95 9.60 0.91 31.64
C SER A 95 8.89 2.20 32.01
N LEU A 96 9.49 2.96 32.92
CA LEU A 96 9.03 4.33 33.18
C LEU A 96 9.17 5.19 31.91
N PRO A 97 8.24 6.11 31.63
CA PRO A 97 8.31 6.97 30.45
C PRO A 97 9.64 7.72 30.32
N ALA A 98 10.21 8.18 31.44
CA ALA A 98 11.50 8.87 31.48
C ALA A 98 12.71 8.02 31.08
N ASN A 99 12.57 6.69 31.09
CA ASN A 99 13.62 5.74 30.73
C ASN A 99 13.49 5.21 29.31
N LYS A 100 12.47 5.64 28.57
CA LYS A 100 12.26 5.22 27.18
C LYS A 100 13.30 5.89 26.26
N ASP A 101 13.96 5.07 25.45
CA ASP A 101 14.91 5.48 24.43
C ASP A 101 14.80 4.53 23.25
N PHE A 102 14.19 5.00 22.16
CA PHE A 102 13.95 4.18 20.98
C PHE A 102 15.25 3.68 20.33
N GLY A 103 16.30 4.50 20.33
CA GLY A 103 17.61 4.11 19.80
C GLY A 103 18.25 2.98 20.61
N ARG A 104 18.18 3.03 21.97
CA ARG A 104 18.61 1.92 22.83
C ARG A 104 17.77 0.68 22.60
N PHE A 105 16.44 0.84 22.52
CA PHE A 105 15.52 -0.27 22.27
C PHE A 105 15.84 -0.97 20.93
N THR A 106 16.01 -0.21 19.84
CA THR A 106 16.33 -0.79 18.53
C THR A 106 17.68 -1.50 18.50
N ARG A 107 18.70 -0.99 19.19
CA ARG A 107 19.98 -1.72 19.36
C ARG A 107 19.78 -3.01 20.15
N SER A 108 18.94 -3.02 21.17
CA SER A 108 18.64 -4.21 21.96
C SER A 108 17.85 -5.26 21.17
N LEU A 109 17.09 -4.85 20.16
CA LEU A 109 16.35 -5.76 19.28
C LEU A 109 17.26 -6.74 18.54
N GLU A 110 18.51 -6.39 18.24
CA GLU A 110 19.44 -7.30 17.57
C GLU A 110 19.63 -8.59 18.40
N ASN A 111 19.74 -8.45 19.72
CA ASN A 111 19.80 -9.60 20.62
C ASN A 111 18.46 -10.35 20.73
N GLN A 112 17.34 -9.62 20.59
CA GLN A 112 16.02 -10.26 20.59
C GLN A 112 15.77 -11.01 19.27
N HIS A 113 16.25 -10.51 18.14
CA HIS A 113 16.19 -11.24 16.87
C HIS A 113 16.89 -12.61 16.98
N VAL A 114 18.09 -12.67 17.60
CA VAL A 114 18.78 -13.95 17.86
C VAL A 114 17.89 -14.90 18.67
N ARG A 115 17.20 -14.40 19.70
CA ARG A 115 16.29 -15.22 20.52
C ARG A 115 15.07 -15.68 19.73
N LEU A 116 14.47 -14.78 18.94
CA LEU A 116 13.34 -15.13 18.08
C LEU A 116 13.75 -16.20 17.04
N ASP A 117 14.95 -16.08 16.47
CA ASP A 117 15.51 -17.08 15.55
C ASP A 117 15.70 -18.43 16.23
N LEU A 118 16.24 -18.48 17.45
CA LEU A 118 16.40 -19.71 18.24
C LEU A 118 15.08 -20.40 18.56
N HIS A 119 14.00 -19.64 18.69
CA HIS A 119 12.64 -20.15 18.91
C HIS A 119 11.87 -20.41 17.62
N GLY A 120 12.46 -20.16 16.46
CA GLY A 120 11.82 -20.36 15.15
C GLY A 120 10.65 -19.39 14.86
N ILE A 121 10.61 -18.25 15.56
CA ILE A 121 9.54 -17.25 15.41
C ILE A 121 9.66 -16.54 14.06
N ASN A 122 8.54 -16.43 13.35
CA ASN A 122 8.45 -15.70 12.08
C ASN A 122 8.15 -14.22 12.32
N TYR A 123 9.16 -13.43 12.70
CA TYR A 123 8.97 -11.99 12.96
C TYR A 123 9.14 -11.14 11.70
N HIS A 124 8.50 -9.97 11.70
CA HIS A 124 8.62 -8.97 10.64
C HIS A 124 10.05 -8.39 10.58
N ILE A 125 10.64 -8.44 9.41
CA ILE A 125 11.86 -7.72 9.03
C ILE A 125 11.44 -6.62 8.05
N PRO A 126 11.84 -5.35 8.26
CA PRO A 126 11.47 -4.26 7.36
C PRO A 126 11.81 -4.61 5.91
N MET A 127 10.81 -4.53 5.03
CA MET A 127 11.00 -4.83 3.62
C MET A 127 11.61 -3.64 2.87
N PRO A 128 12.25 -3.87 1.72
CA PRO A 128 12.67 -2.80 0.83
C PRO A 128 11.46 -1.97 0.36
N GLU A 129 11.53 -0.65 0.49
CA GLU A 129 10.50 0.33 0.16
C GLU A 129 11.03 1.36 -0.84
N GLY A 130 10.17 2.27 -1.33
CA GLY A 130 10.55 3.42 -2.15
C GLY A 130 10.29 3.26 -3.64
N VAL A 131 9.99 2.06 -4.14
CA VAL A 131 9.56 1.82 -5.52
C VAL A 131 8.08 1.43 -5.52
N ALA A 132 7.26 2.22 -6.18
CA ALA A 132 5.81 2.14 -6.07
C ALA A 132 5.17 0.99 -6.84
N CYS A 133 5.82 0.47 -7.88
CA CYS A 133 5.30 -0.58 -8.75
C CYS A 133 6.36 -1.65 -9.02
N SER A 134 5.94 -2.91 -9.13
CA SER A 134 6.84 -4.03 -9.47
C SER A 134 7.18 -4.09 -10.97
N ASP A 135 6.32 -3.52 -11.82
CA ASP A 135 6.62 -3.26 -13.23
C ASP A 135 7.31 -1.89 -13.33
N VAL A 136 8.62 -1.89 -13.60
CA VAL A 136 9.44 -0.70 -13.72
C VAL A 136 9.83 -0.54 -15.20
N ARG A 137 9.47 0.57 -15.80
CA ARG A 137 9.78 0.85 -17.19
C ARG A 137 10.78 1.99 -17.30
N PHE A 138 11.56 2.01 -18.38
CA PHE A 138 12.51 3.09 -18.64
C PHE A 138 12.62 3.39 -20.14
N LEU A 139 12.96 4.64 -20.47
CA LEU A 139 13.26 5.07 -21.83
C LEU A 139 14.76 4.82 -22.13
N ASP A 140 15.64 5.45 -21.39
CA ASP A 140 17.09 5.28 -21.49
C ASP A 140 17.66 4.57 -20.25
N SER A 141 17.27 5.00 -19.06
CA SER A 141 17.67 4.42 -17.79
C SER A 141 16.64 4.69 -16.70
N VAL A 142 16.73 3.95 -15.60
CA VAL A 142 15.94 4.18 -14.38
C VAL A 142 16.80 4.07 -13.14
N THR A 143 16.51 4.89 -12.13
CA THR A 143 17.19 4.82 -10.83
C THR A 143 16.21 4.39 -9.76
N LEU A 144 16.42 3.20 -9.21
CA LEU A 144 15.66 2.67 -8.07
C LEU A 144 16.25 3.22 -6.77
N ARG A 145 15.44 3.94 -6.01
CA ARG A 145 15.80 4.47 -4.69
C ARG A 145 15.11 3.64 -3.62
N LEU A 146 15.79 2.60 -3.17
CA LEU A 146 15.27 1.67 -2.18
C LEU A 146 15.75 2.06 -0.79
N THR A 147 14.86 1.96 0.18
CA THR A 147 15.09 2.21 1.60
C THR A 147 14.40 1.14 2.43
N ASN A 148 14.62 1.12 3.73
CA ASN A 148 13.77 0.41 4.69
C ASN A 148 13.66 1.24 5.98
N THR A 149 12.66 0.95 6.79
CA THR A 149 12.31 1.75 7.98
C THR A 149 13.34 1.73 9.11
N ARG A 150 14.40 0.92 9.01
CA ARG A 150 15.42 0.76 10.06
C ARG A 150 16.85 0.85 9.54
N ASP A 151 17.04 1.30 8.31
CA ASP A 151 18.36 1.49 7.68
C ASP A 151 19.26 0.23 7.70
N TYR A 152 18.66 -0.97 7.67
CA TYR A 152 19.42 -2.20 7.52
C TYR A 152 20.02 -2.30 6.12
N PRO A 153 21.18 -2.97 5.96
CA PRO A 153 21.69 -3.32 4.65
C PRO A 153 20.65 -4.06 3.81
N MET A 154 20.65 -3.81 2.53
CA MET A 154 19.85 -4.57 1.56
C MET A 154 20.79 -5.31 0.61
N VAL A 155 20.43 -6.52 0.25
CA VAL A 155 21.15 -7.33 -0.73
C VAL A 155 20.28 -7.58 -1.94
N TYR A 156 20.90 -7.64 -3.15
CA TYR A 156 20.13 -7.75 -4.38
C TYR A 156 20.79 -8.65 -5.43
N THR A 157 20.01 -9.02 -6.44
CA THR A 157 20.41 -9.70 -7.66
C THR A 157 19.77 -9.01 -8.87
N LEU A 158 20.37 -9.14 -10.06
CA LEU A 158 19.86 -8.58 -11.31
C LEU A 158 19.42 -9.65 -12.32
N ASP A 159 19.76 -10.90 -12.05
CA ASP A 159 19.49 -12.06 -12.93
C ASP A 159 18.17 -12.79 -12.58
N GLY A 160 17.43 -12.26 -11.59
CA GLY A 160 16.19 -12.86 -11.11
C GLY A 160 16.38 -14.05 -10.17
N SER A 161 17.61 -14.40 -9.78
CA SER A 161 17.88 -15.36 -8.72
C SER A 161 17.49 -14.81 -7.34
N ALA A 162 17.14 -15.67 -6.38
CA ALA A 162 16.83 -15.23 -5.02
C ALA A 162 18.07 -14.65 -4.34
N PRO A 163 17.99 -13.46 -3.72
CA PRO A 163 19.11 -12.92 -2.95
C PRO A 163 19.43 -13.80 -1.73
N THR A 164 20.70 -13.86 -1.39
CA THR A 164 21.22 -14.56 -0.21
C THR A 164 21.99 -13.57 0.66
N ALA A 165 22.38 -13.98 1.87
CA ALA A 165 23.22 -13.13 2.73
C ALA A 165 24.59 -12.79 2.13
N SER A 166 25.03 -13.53 1.10
CA SER A 166 26.28 -13.29 0.36
C SER A 166 26.08 -12.56 -0.98
N SER A 167 24.85 -12.19 -1.33
CA SER A 167 24.58 -11.40 -2.52
C SER A 167 25.12 -9.98 -2.39
N GLU A 168 25.20 -9.26 -3.50
CA GLU A 168 25.73 -7.90 -3.55
C GLU A 168 24.92 -6.97 -2.63
N VAL A 169 25.62 -6.13 -1.87
CA VAL A 169 25.02 -5.15 -0.97
C VAL A 169 24.68 -3.89 -1.74
N LEU A 170 23.46 -3.43 -1.59
CA LEU A 170 22.99 -2.19 -2.19
C LEU A 170 23.61 -0.96 -1.49
N ASN A 171 24.52 -0.29 -2.18
CA ASN A 171 25.23 0.88 -1.69
C ASN A 171 24.68 2.18 -2.31
N GLY A 172 23.43 2.52 -1.99
CA GLY A 172 22.76 3.71 -2.50
C GLY A 172 21.80 3.43 -3.66
N PRO A 173 21.44 4.45 -4.46
CA PRO A 173 20.52 4.29 -5.58
C PRO A 173 21.08 3.34 -6.65
N LEU A 174 20.24 2.45 -7.16
CA LEU A 174 20.57 1.49 -8.22
C LEU A 174 20.11 2.04 -9.57
N THR A 175 21.05 2.38 -10.45
CA THR A 175 20.74 2.86 -11.80
C THR A 175 20.89 1.72 -12.81
N LEU A 176 19.87 1.54 -13.64
CA LEU A 176 19.74 0.45 -14.61
C LEU A 176 19.40 1.04 -15.99
N ASP A 177 20.09 0.56 -17.03
CA ASP A 177 19.92 0.93 -18.43
C ASP A 177 19.72 -0.30 -19.34
N GLU A 178 19.71 -1.48 -18.73
CA GLU A 178 19.41 -2.76 -19.37
C GLU A 178 18.18 -3.43 -18.72
N GLU A 179 17.48 -4.25 -19.50
CA GLU A 179 16.36 -5.05 -19.02
C GLU A 179 16.84 -6.13 -18.06
N CYS A 180 16.22 -6.24 -16.90
CA CYS A 180 16.61 -7.20 -15.89
C CYS A 180 15.48 -7.52 -14.93
N VAL A 181 15.69 -8.50 -14.06
CA VAL A 181 14.81 -8.79 -12.93
C VAL A 181 15.58 -8.54 -11.65
N VAL A 182 15.29 -7.41 -11.02
CA VAL A 182 15.85 -7.08 -9.72
C VAL A 182 15.09 -7.84 -8.64
N ARG A 183 15.81 -8.56 -7.78
CA ARG A 183 15.27 -9.09 -6.52
C ARG A 183 16.10 -8.52 -5.38
N VAL A 184 15.43 -8.01 -4.35
CA VAL A 184 16.09 -7.32 -3.24
C VAL A 184 15.44 -7.71 -1.93
N ALA A 185 16.26 -7.90 -0.90
CA ALA A 185 15.82 -8.19 0.47
C ALA A 185 16.66 -7.41 1.48
N THR A 186 16.05 -7.10 2.61
CA THR A 186 16.75 -6.53 3.77
C THR A 186 17.51 -7.64 4.50
N LEU A 187 18.76 -7.37 4.87
CA LEU A 187 19.64 -8.29 5.58
C LEU A 187 19.83 -7.86 7.03
N LEU A 188 19.44 -8.71 7.96
CA LEU A 188 19.71 -8.52 9.38
C LEU A 188 21.16 -8.90 9.76
N PRO A 189 21.70 -8.37 10.88
CA PRO A 189 22.98 -8.79 11.42
C PRO A 189 23.06 -10.29 11.76
N THR A 190 21.92 -10.96 12.00
CA THR A 190 21.83 -12.41 12.21
C THR A 190 22.06 -13.22 10.92
N GLY A 191 22.11 -12.58 9.76
CA GLY A 191 22.16 -13.22 8.45
C GLY A 191 20.78 -13.57 7.87
N ARG A 192 19.70 -13.33 8.62
CA ARG A 192 18.32 -13.56 8.15
C ARG A 192 17.91 -12.46 7.18
N LEU A 193 17.18 -12.87 6.15
CA LEU A 193 16.61 -11.95 5.14
C LEU A 193 15.13 -11.69 5.38
N SER A 194 14.68 -10.50 5.02
CA SER A 194 13.25 -10.22 4.84
C SER A 194 12.67 -11.06 3.70
N PRO A 195 11.35 -11.13 3.56
CA PRO A 195 10.75 -11.44 2.28
C PRO A 195 11.33 -10.49 1.21
N GLU A 196 11.51 -11.00 0.00
CA GLU A 196 12.09 -10.22 -1.09
C GLU A 196 11.04 -9.37 -1.81
N ARG A 197 11.49 -8.28 -2.41
CA ARG A 197 10.74 -7.60 -3.45
C ARG A 197 11.35 -7.92 -4.81
N ARG A 198 10.48 -8.11 -5.79
CA ARG A 198 10.85 -8.37 -7.17
C ARG A 198 10.38 -7.24 -8.07
N PHE A 199 11.28 -6.75 -8.92
CA PHE A 199 10.98 -5.75 -9.94
C PHE A 199 11.36 -6.30 -11.30
N THR A 200 10.43 -6.23 -12.25
CA THR A 200 10.73 -6.46 -13.67
C THR A 200 11.07 -5.11 -14.27
N VAL A 201 12.28 -4.96 -14.76
CA VAL A 201 12.79 -3.72 -15.35
C VAL A 201 12.87 -3.91 -16.85
N SER A 202 12.12 -3.12 -17.62
CA SER A 202 12.03 -3.25 -19.07
C SER A 202 12.10 -1.90 -19.77
N ARG A 203 12.68 -1.91 -20.98
CA ARG A 203 12.73 -0.75 -21.87
C ARG A 203 11.35 -0.54 -22.50
N THR A 204 10.99 0.72 -22.70
CA THR A 204 9.71 1.10 -23.29
C THR A 204 9.87 2.29 -24.23
N GLN A 205 8.81 2.62 -24.94
CA GLN A 205 8.69 3.82 -25.76
C GLN A 205 7.50 4.64 -25.31
N LEU A 206 7.56 5.94 -25.52
CA LEU A 206 6.44 6.83 -25.25
C LEU A 206 5.26 6.48 -26.18
N ALA A 207 4.07 6.32 -25.59
CA ALA A 207 2.84 6.30 -26.35
C ALA A 207 2.53 7.73 -26.84
N PRO A 208 2.16 7.92 -28.10
CA PRO A 208 1.87 9.24 -28.63
C PRO A 208 0.59 9.81 -28.00
N SER A 209 0.55 11.11 -27.82
CA SER A 209 -0.65 11.82 -27.39
C SER A 209 -1.72 11.86 -28.50
N ALA A 210 -2.99 11.90 -28.09
CA ALA A 210 -4.10 12.03 -29.01
C ALA A 210 -4.28 13.50 -29.44
N ASP A 211 -4.38 13.74 -30.75
CA ASP A 211 -4.75 15.03 -31.32
C ASP A 211 -6.28 15.04 -31.56
N VAL A 212 -7.03 15.34 -30.49
CA VAL A 212 -8.50 15.31 -30.50
C VAL A 212 -9.05 16.58 -29.84
N GLU A 213 -10.15 17.09 -30.40
CA GLU A 213 -10.96 18.12 -29.72
C GLU A 213 -11.83 17.45 -28.66
N THR A 214 -11.86 17.99 -27.46
CA THR A 214 -12.58 17.44 -26.32
C THR A 214 -13.29 18.53 -25.53
N GLU A 215 -14.33 18.15 -24.81
CA GLU A 215 -15.02 18.98 -23.84
C GLU A 215 -14.72 18.54 -22.41
N PRO A 216 -14.80 19.43 -21.39
CA PRO A 216 -14.57 19.05 -19.98
C PRO A 216 -15.53 17.97 -19.49
N GLY A 217 -15.02 17.03 -18.69
CA GLY A 217 -15.80 15.97 -18.07
C GLY A 217 -15.36 14.57 -18.50
N ILE A 218 -16.13 13.60 -18.08
CA ILE A 218 -15.91 12.16 -18.37
C ILE A 218 -17.23 11.52 -18.75
N VAL A 219 -17.19 10.44 -19.52
CA VAL A 219 -18.38 9.67 -19.90
C VAL A 219 -18.53 8.46 -18.98
N ARG A 220 -19.70 8.31 -18.37
CA ARG A 220 -20.08 7.13 -17.57
C ARG A 220 -21.11 6.29 -18.32
N THR A 221 -20.95 4.96 -18.29
CA THR A 221 -21.96 4.01 -18.76
C THR A 221 -22.18 2.97 -17.66
N LEU A 222 -23.46 2.64 -17.37
CA LEU A 222 -23.86 1.76 -16.28
C LEU A 222 -24.48 0.48 -16.79
N ALA A 223 -24.28 -0.62 -16.07
CA ALA A 223 -25.05 -1.86 -16.19
C ALA A 223 -25.47 -2.34 -14.80
N CYS A 224 -26.76 -2.63 -14.60
CA CYS A 224 -27.27 -3.24 -13.38
C CYS A 224 -27.12 -4.76 -13.44
N GLY A 225 -26.75 -5.37 -12.31
CA GLY A 225 -26.59 -6.82 -12.21
C GLY A 225 -25.62 -7.24 -11.10
N ASP A 226 -25.53 -8.55 -10.87
CA ASP A 226 -24.52 -9.13 -9.96
C ASP A 226 -23.27 -9.50 -10.78
N PHE A 227 -22.32 -8.57 -10.86
CA PHE A 227 -21.04 -8.77 -11.51
C PHE A 227 -19.93 -8.86 -10.44
N ARG A 228 -19.29 -10.03 -10.35
CA ARG A 228 -18.24 -10.30 -9.37
C ARG A 228 -16.84 -10.30 -9.99
N ARG A 229 -16.76 -10.38 -11.31
CA ARG A 229 -15.54 -10.45 -12.10
C ARG A 229 -15.70 -9.70 -13.41
N LEU A 230 -14.60 -9.20 -13.95
CA LEU A 230 -14.61 -8.52 -15.25
C LEU A 230 -15.18 -9.41 -16.38
N ARG A 231 -14.96 -10.72 -16.33
CA ARG A 231 -15.51 -11.69 -17.30
C ARG A 231 -17.04 -11.73 -17.32
N ASP A 232 -17.68 -11.38 -16.21
CA ASP A 232 -19.15 -11.40 -16.10
C ASP A 232 -19.79 -10.29 -16.93
N LEU A 233 -19.02 -9.27 -17.30
CA LEU A 233 -19.44 -8.12 -18.10
C LEU A 233 -19.77 -8.48 -19.56
N GLY A 234 -19.38 -9.69 -20.04
CA GLY A 234 -19.73 -10.16 -21.37
C GLY A 234 -21.24 -10.31 -21.61
N ALA A 235 -22.03 -10.46 -20.53
CA ALA A 235 -23.49 -10.55 -20.56
C ALA A 235 -24.18 -9.25 -20.11
N ALA A 236 -23.42 -8.20 -19.79
CA ALA A 236 -23.96 -6.95 -19.27
C ALA A 236 -24.75 -6.18 -20.33
N GLN A 237 -25.91 -5.69 -19.94
CA GLN A 237 -26.70 -4.76 -20.76
C GLN A 237 -26.37 -3.33 -20.31
N TRP A 238 -25.63 -2.63 -21.15
CA TRP A 238 -25.17 -1.30 -20.87
C TRP A 238 -26.25 -0.26 -21.21
N GLY A 239 -26.48 0.69 -20.28
CA GLY A 239 -27.35 1.84 -20.47
C GLY A 239 -26.76 2.88 -21.42
N ALA A 240 -27.47 4.00 -21.56
CA ALA A 240 -26.98 5.14 -22.34
C ALA A 240 -25.79 5.80 -21.64
N PRO A 241 -24.81 6.33 -22.40
CA PRO A 241 -23.71 7.10 -21.83
C PRO A 241 -24.22 8.42 -21.25
N GLU A 242 -23.59 8.86 -20.16
CA GLU A 242 -23.87 10.11 -19.46
C GLU A 242 -22.56 10.86 -19.21
N VAL A 243 -22.55 12.16 -19.47
CA VAL A 243 -21.40 13.03 -19.18
C VAL A 243 -21.46 13.52 -17.75
N LEU A 244 -20.36 13.37 -17.02
CA LEU A 244 -20.20 13.81 -15.64
C LEU A 244 -19.02 14.77 -15.51
N PRO A 245 -19.08 15.73 -14.56
CA PRO A 245 -17.95 16.63 -14.32
C PRO A 245 -16.76 15.94 -13.62
N ASP A 246 -16.99 14.84 -12.86
CA ASP A 246 -15.97 14.10 -12.11
C ASP A 246 -16.45 12.66 -11.88
N PHE A 247 -15.55 11.82 -11.36
CA PHE A 247 -15.93 10.49 -10.90
C PHE A 247 -16.92 10.56 -9.74
N ALA A 248 -18.01 9.80 -9.87
CA ALA A 248 -19.01 9.64 -8.82
C ALA A 248 -19.33 8.15 -8.64
N PHE A 249 -19.59 7.74 -7.39
CA PHE A 249 -20.07 6.38 -7.13
C PHE A 249 -21.38 6.17 -7.90
N PRO A 250 -21.44 5.13 -8.74
CA PRO A 250 -22.57 4.97 -9.66
C PRO A 250 -23.81 4.37 -9.00
N PHE A 251 -23.67 3.78 -7.81
CA PHE A 251 -24.74 3.05 -7.15
C PHE A 251 -24.88 3.54 -5.72
N GLU A 252 -26.09 3.97 -5.35
CA GLU A 252 -26.42 4.40 -3.99
C GLU A 252 -27.21 3.29 -3.28
N GLY A 253 -26.85 3.04 -2.00
CA GLY A 253 -27.49 2.07 -1.13
C GLY A 253 -26.91 0.66 -1.18
N GLU A 254 -27.16 -0.11 -0.11
CA GLU A 254 -26.56 -1.42 0.18
C GLU A 254 -26.95 -2.56 -0.80
N GLN A 255 -27.93 -2.35 -1.67
CA GLN A 255 -28.51 -3.42 -2.51
C GLN A 255 -28.33 -3.21 -4.02
N ALA A 256 -27.67 -2.16 -4.44
CA ALA A 256 -27.52 -1.88 -5.86
C ALA A 256 -26.23 -2.49 -6.43
N GLY A 257 -26.31 -3.74 -6.90
CA GLY A 257 -25.24 -4.38 -7.66
C GLY A 257 -25.16 -3.85 -9.08
N GLY A 258 -23.95 -3.78 -9.64
CA GLY A 258 -23.77 -3.32 -11.01
C GLY A 258 -22.32 -3.13 -11.42
N ALA A 259 -22.15 -2.60 -12.63
CA ALA A 259 -20.87 -2.21 -13.18
C ALA A 259 -20.95 -0.80 -13.78
N ALA A 260 -19.86 -0.05 -13.66
CA ALA A 260 -19.68 1.23 -14.31
C ALA A 260 -18.42 1.22 -15.16
N ILE A 261 -18.50 1.82 -16.33
CA ILE A 261 -17.35 2.15 -17.17
C ILE A 261 -17.27 3.67 -17.26
N PHE A 262 -16.09 4.19 -16.92
CA PHE A 262 -15.76 5.60 -17.10
C PHE A 262 -14.71 5.71 -18.19
N THR A 263 -14.97 6.58 -19.17
CA THR A 263 -14.06 6.85 -20.28
C THR A 263 -13.87 8.35 -20.46
N GLY A 264 -12.72 8.72 -21.00
CA GLY A 264 -12.35 10.09 -21.30
C GLY A 264 -10.89 10.18 -21.64
N TYR A 265 -10.37 11.39 -21.56
CA TYR A 265 -8.94 11.68 -21.75
C TYR A 265 -8.39 12.32 -20.48
N ILE A 266 -7.12 12.03 -20.19
CA ILE A 266 -6.33 12.70 -19.16
C ILE A 266 -5.22 13.51 -19.81
N ASP A 267 -5.03 14.75 -19.38
CA ASP A 267 -3.93 15.60 -19.82
C ASP A 267 -2.68 15.30 -19.02
N ILE A 268 -1.66 14.78 -19.70
CA ILE A 268 -0.33 14.46 -19.16
C ILE A 268 0.57 15.69 -19.30
N PRO A 269 1.11 16.25 -18.17
CA PRO A 269 1.80 17.54 -18.18
C PRO A 269 3.18 17.53 -18.84
N GLU A 270 3.86 16.39 -18.83
CA GLU A 270 5.20 16.20 -19.42
C GLU A 270 5.41 14.75 -19.87
N SER A 271 6.29 14.56 -20.86
CA SER A 271 6.60 13.21 -21.37
C SER A 271 7.43 12.42 -20.36
N GLY A 272 7.08 11.14 -20.14
CA GLY A 272 7.82 10.28 -19.22
C GLY A 272 7.13 8.97 -18.89
N VAL A 273 7.73 8.20 -17.98
CA VAL A 273 7.13 6.97 -17.45
C VAL A 273 6.29 7.33 -16.23
N TYR A 274 5.03 7.01 -16.28
CA TYR A 274 4.05 7.25 -15.22
C TYR A 274 3.70 5.96 -14.49
N VAL A 275 3.50 6.06 -13.18
CA VAL A 275 2.86 5.04 -12.35
C VAL A 275 1.43 5.47 -12.09
N PHE A 276 0.48 4.61 -12.43
CA PHE A 276 -0.93 4.78 -12.14
C PHE A 276 -1.34 3.89 -10.99
N GLY A 277 -2.34 4.32 -10.22
CA GLY A 277 -2.91 3.53 -9.14
C GLY A 277 -4.42 3.73 -9.02
N THR A 278 -5.17 2.64 -8.80
CA THR A 278 -6.61 2.67 -8.54
C THR A 278 -7.04 1.49 -7.71
N ASP A 279 -8.16 1.64 -7.01
CA ASP A 279 -8.89 0.55 -6.37
C ASP A 279 -10.10 0.07 -7.23
N ALA A 280 -10.31 0.64 -8.41
CA ALA A 280 -11.25 0.09 -9.39
C ALA A 280 -10.76 -1.26 -9.92
N ASP A 281 -11.63 -2.02 -10.58
CA ASP A 281 -11.33 -3.38 -11.04
C ASP A 281 -10.34 -3.39 -12.20
N ARG A 282 -10.39 -2.37 -13.08
CA ARG A 282 -9.44 -2.20 -14.17
C ARG A 282 -9.25 -0.75 -14.54
N LEU A 283 -8.02 -0.40 -14.89
CA LEU A 283 -7.66 0.87 -15.54
C LEU A 283 -6.84 0.57 -16.80
N GLU A 284 -7.28 1.12 -17.91
CA GLU A 284 -6.60 1.09 -19.20
C GLU A 284 -6.22 2.54 -19.58
N ILE A 285 -5.00 2.73 -20.11
CA ILE A 285 -4.52 3.98 -20.69
C ILE A 285 -4.10 3.70 -22.12
N ASP A 286 -4.67 4.42 -23.08
CA ASP A 286 -4.51 4.20 -24.53
C ASP A 286 -4.75 2.72 -24.92
N SER A 287 -5.82 2.14 -24.35
CA SER A 287 -6.22 0.74 -24.54
C SER A 287 -5.23 -0.31 -24.01
N GLU A 288 -4.14 0.09 -23.33
CA GLU A 288 -3.28 -0.85 -22.61
C GLU A 288 -3.76 -1.00 -21.17
N GLU A 289 -3.93 -2.23 -20.70
CA GLU A 289 -4.29 -2.53 -19.32
C GLU A 289 -3.10 -2.16 -18.40
N VAL A 290 -3.28 -1.11 -17.59
CA VAL A 290 -2.26 -0.61 -16.64
C VAL A 290 -2.50 -1.17 -15.26
N VAL A 291 -3.75 -1.29 -14.84
CA VAL A 291 -4.12 -1.88 -13.55
C VAL A 291 -5.21 -2.92 -13.74
N ASN A 292 -5.00 -4.10 -13.14
CA ASN A 292 -5.99 -5.16 -13.05
C ASN A 292 -6.12 -5.64 -11.59
N ASN A 293 -7.28 -5.37 -11.00
CA ASN A 293 -7.67 -5.77 -9.66
C ASN A 293 -8.78 -6.83 -9.66
N ASP A 294 -9.06 -7.46 -10.81
CA ASP A 294 -10.16 -8.43 -10.94
C ASP A 294 -10.03 -9.55 -9.91
N GLY A 295 -10.99 -9.60 -8.99
CA GLY A 295 -11.04 -10.56 -7.90
C GLY A 295 -9.96 -10.45 -6.84
N LYS A 296 -9.21 -9.38 -6.79
CA LYS A 296 -8.32 -9.07 -5.66
C LYS A 296 -9.14 -8.47 -4.51
N LEU A 297 -8.76 -8.82 -3.29
CA LEU A 297 -9.25 -8.12 -2.11
C LEU A 297 -8.54 -6.76 -2.04
N ALA A 298 -9.24 -5.71 -2.43
CA ALA A 298 -8.65 -4.36 -2.51
C ALA A 298 -8.64 -3.61 -1.17
N MET A 299 -8.75 -4.30 -0.05
CA MET A 299 -8.69 -3.64 1.25
C MET A 299 -7.33 -2.95 1.42
N HIS A 300 -7.36 -1.62 1.30
CA HIS A 300 -6.21 -0.73 1.51
C HIS A 300 -5.01 -0.93 0.57
N GLN A 301 -5.07 -1.86 -0.40
CA GLN A 301 -4.06 -2.03 -1.43
C GLN A 301 -4.56 -1.51 -2.77
N LEU A 302 -3.83 -0.58 -3.36
CA LEU A 302 -4.08 -0.10 -4.70
C LEU A 302 -3.39 -1.01 -5.71
N GLY A 303 -4.11 -1.38 -6.76
CA GLY A 303 -3.46 -1.89 -7.95
C GLY A 303 -2.63 -0.77 -8.58
N ARG A 304 -1.42 -1.11 -9.01
CA ARG A 304 -0.51 -0.17 -9.65
C ARG A 304 0.07 -0.76 -10.92
N GLY A 305 0.36 0.10 -11.88
CA GLY A 305 1.04 -0.26 -13.11
C GLY A 305 1.68 0.95 -13.76
N THR A 306 2.52 0.73 -14.76
CA THR A 306 3.29 1.78 -15.42
C THR A 306 2.88 1.95 -16.88
N ARG A 307 2.98 3.19 -17.37
CA ARG A 307 2.81 3.54 -18.79
C ARG A 307 3.75 4.69 -19.15
N ALA A 308 4.44 4.57 -20.28
CA ALA A 308 5.24 5.66 -20.82
C ALA A 308 4.40 6.49 -21.79
N LEU A 309 4.31 7.79 -21.56
CA LEU A 309 3.39 8.70 -22.25
C LEU A 309 4.11 9.95 -22.74
N GLU A 310 3.76 10.42 -23.91
CA GLU A 310 4.11 11.78 -24.35
C GLU A 310 3.29 12.81 -23.54
N LYS A 311 3.77 14.04 -23.49
CA LYS A 311 2.95 15.16 -23.02
C LYS A 311 1.73 15.34 -23.91
N GLY A 312 0.55 15.50 -23.30
CA GLY A 312 -0.71 15.73 -24.01
C GLY A 312 -1.81 14.81 -23.54
N ARG A 313 -2.83 14.61 -24.37
CA ARG A 313 -4.01 13.82 -24.02
C ARG A 313 -3.83 12.34 -24.26
N HIS A 314 -4.28 11.55 -23.29
CA HIS A 314 -4.27 10.10 -23.36
C HIS A 314 -5.63 9.55 -22.97
N ALA A 315 -6.15 8.62 -23.76
CA ALA A 315 -7.45 8.01 -23.48
C ALA A 315 -7.36 7.12 -22.24
N PHE A 316 -8.35 7.22 -21.35
CA PHE A 316 -8.49 6.27 -20.26
C PHE A 316 -9.82 5.54 -20.30
N ARG A 317 -9.82 4.32 -19.78
CA ARG A 317 -11.01 3.51 -19.48
C ARG A 317 -10.88 2.90 -18.12
N MET A 318 -11.75 3.26 -17.18
CA MET A 318 -11.78 2.69 -15.84
C MET A 318 -13.06 1.86 -15.68
N THR A 319 -12.93 0.61 -15.24
CA THR A 319 -14.05 -0.29 -14.97
C THR A 319 -14.17 -0.53 -13.48
N PHE A 320 -15.37 -0.34 -12.95
CA PHE A 320 -15.70 -0.50 -11.56
C PHE A 320 -16.86 -1.47 -11.37
N LEU A 321 -16.72 -2.46 -10.48
CA LEU A 321 -17.75 -3.40 -10.09
C LEU A 321 -18.26 -3.09 -8.68
N ASN A 322 -19.57 -2.97 -8.52
CA ASN A 322 -20.23 -2.83 -7.23
C ASN A 322 -20.97 -4.12 -6.88
N TYR A 323 -20.57 -4.77 -5.78
CA TYR A 323 -21.18 -6.03 -5.34
C TYR A 323 -22.47 -5.79 -4.55
N PRO A 324 -23.55 -6.56 -4.80
CA PRO A 324 -24.86 -6.29 -4.20
C PRO A 324 -24.98 -6.59 -2.70
N ASP A 325 -24.01 -7.27 -2.10
CA ASP A 325 -24.04 -7.78 -0.71
C ASP A 325 -23.11 -7.05 0.26
N GLY A 326 -23.08 -5.73 0.17
CA GLY A 326 -22.28 -4.90 1.08
C GLY A 326 -20.97 -4.41 0.50
N GLY A 327 -20.79 -4.62 -0.79
CA GLY A 327 -19.69 -4.05 -1.54
C GLY A 327 -18.35 -4.76 -1.34
N ARG A 328 -17.45 -4.51 -2.24
CA ARG A 328 -16.04 -4.86 -2.13
C ARG A 328 -15.38 -3.84 -1.18
N PRO A 329 -14.57 -4.28 -0.22
CA PRO A 329 -13.78 -3.36 0.58
C PRO A 329 -12.92 -2.47 -0.31
N ARG A 330 -12.98 -1.17 -0.09
CA ARG A 330 -12.31 -0.16 -0.91
C ARG A 330 -11.12 0.44 -0.16
N ALA A 331 -10.08 0.80 -0.92
CA ALA A 331 -8.94 1.50 -0.36
C ALA A 331 -9.25 2.99 -0.12
N TRP A 332 -10.19 3.55 -0.87
CA TRP A 332 -10.52 4.98 -0.83
C TRP A 332 -12.02 5.23 -0.70
N ASP A 333 -12.35 6.35 -0.06
CA ASP A 333 -13.73 6.88 -0.01
C ASP A 333 -14.10 7.67 -1.28
N ARG A 334 -13.16 7.82 -2.22
CA ARG A 334 -13.31 8.48 -3.52
C ARG A 334 -13.09 7.50 -4.66
N LEU A 335 -13.93 7.55 -5.68
CA LEU A 335 -13.73 6.82 -6.93
C LEU A 335 -12.78 7.58 -7.85
N GLY A 336 -11.92 6.87 -8.58
CA GLY A 336 -10.99 7.46 -9.54
C GLY A 336 -9.65 6.74 -9.58
N PHE A 337 -8.65 7.44 -10.07
CA PHE A 337 -7.27 6.95 -10.08
C PHE A 337 -6.28 8.06 -9.76
N VAL A 338 -5.11 7.66 -9.31
CA VAL A 338 -3.97 8.55 -9.07
C VAL A 338 -2.85 8.24 -10.06
N TYR A 339 -1.98 9.19 -10.30
CA TYR A 339 -0.80 9.01 -11.13
C TYR A 339 0.35 9.88 -10.65
N LYS A 340 1.56 9.53 -11.07
CA LYS A 340 2.77 10.33 -10.86
C LYS A 340 3.83 9.93 -11.89
N LEU A 341 4.81 10.78 -12.16
CA LEU A 341 6.04 10.32 -12.78
C LEU A 341 6.70 9.24 -11.90
N GLN A 342 7.31 8.26 -12.53
CA GLN A 342 7.97 7.17 -11.81
C GLN A 342 9.10 7.68 -10.90
N SER A 343 9.73 8.80 -11.26
CA SER A 343 10.76 9.51 -10.48
C SER A 343 10.22 10.25 -9.27
N ASP A 344 8.93 10.59 -9.24
CA ASP A 344 8.33 11.42 -8.22
C ASP A 344 8.00 10.65 -6.94
N LYS A 345 7.89 11.37 -5.83
CA LYS A 345 7.51 10.76 -4.54
C LYS A 345 6.01 10.64 -4.37
N GLU A 346 5.27 11.69 -4.73
CA GLU A 346 3.86 11.83 -4.39
C GLU A 346 2.96 11.53 -5.58
N PHE A 347 1.87 10.82 -5.33
CA PHE A 347 0.79 10.65 -6.28
C PHE A 347 -0.13 11.86 -6.29
N VAL A 348 -0.64 12.20 -7.47
CA VAL A 348 -1.71 13.18 -7.65
C VAL A 348 -2.99 12.48 -8.15
N TRP A 349 -4.14 12.98 -7.73
CA TRP A 349 -5.42 12.52 -8.26
C TRP A 349 -5.62 13.01 -9.70
N ALA A 350 -6.18 12.14 -10.53
CA ALA A 350 -6.80 12.60 -11.78
C ALA A 350 -7.97 13.52 -11.40
N ALA A 351 -7.77 14.81 -11.62
CA ALA A 351 -8.70 15.86 -11.22
C ALA A 351 -9.56 16.32 -12.42
N PRO A 352 -10.78 16.85 -12.19
CA PRO A 352 -11.66 17.29 -13.25
C PRO A 352 -11.00 18.23 -14.26
N GLU A 353 -10.08 19.09 -13.79
CA GLU A 353 -9.38 20.06 -14.62
C GLU A 353 -8.41 19.43 -15.63
N SER A 354 -8.00 18.19 -15.36
CA SER A 354 -7.11 17.40 -16.22
C SER A 354 -7.84 16.37 -17.06
N MET A 355 -9.19 16.33 -17.01
CA MET A 355 -10.00 15.33 -17.70
C MET A 355 -10.96 15.95 -18.70
N SER A 356 -11.15 15.25 -19.81
CA SER A 356 -12.07 15.64 -20.88
C SER A 356 -12.65 14.41 -21.59
N HIS A 357 -13.69 14.61 -22.44
CA HIS A 357 -14.35 13.56 -23.21
C HIS A 357 -14.58 13.96 -24.67
#